data_09137c2f4b65d1de610df4b2f20518b2
#
_entry.id   09137c2f4b65d1de610df4b2f20518b2
#
_cell.length_a   1.000
_cell.length_b   1.000
_cell.length_c   1.000
_cell.angle_alpha   90.00
_cell.angle_beta   90.00
_cell.angle_gamma   90.00
#
_symmetry.space_group_name_H-M   'P 1'
#
loop_
_entity.id
_entity.type
_entity.pdbx_description
1 polymer ?
#
loop_
_entity_poly.entity_id
_entity_poly.type
_entity_poly.pdbx_seq_one_letter_code
_entity_poly.pdbx_strand_id
1 'polypeptide(L)'
;MKRLLVVLVTVAIILTAGWLMLRRPDISYNTLESVYSKSNSRYLKSGNKIVLHFTDTGPRDAPTLVLVHGYSASLNTWDAWARKLRKDYRVIRLDLPGHGLSRCVDNDEIGIEQFITSIDRVTNSLNVDQFTLIGSSMGGHTAWAYALAHPEKLDGLVLVDAAGWLDAPGEGDKEPMIFKLLRNGLARNVMKDLDMSALIRAGLEDSFADPALVTDEMVERYSAMSRAPCHREALLKLMSGTTLRVPASKEALGEIALPTLIQHGGGDNLVPVSHAKKFAEAIPGSKLIIYPETGHIPQEEVPAASVEDLKIFLESVYAEPETGSESEAEPLGGPGGQ
;
A
#
# COMPACT_ATOMS: atom_id res chain seq x y z
N MET A 1 24.15 -49.23 -7.12
CA MET A 1 23.33 -48.52 -8.06
C MET A 1 21.83 -48.80 -7.91
N LYS A 2 21.32 -50.03 -8.03
CA LYS A 2 19.84 -50.32 -7.96
C LYS A 2 19.18 -49.84 -6.66
N ARG A 3 19.81 -50.08 -5.46
CA ARG A 3 19.24 -49.60 -4.19
C ARG A 3 19.18 -48.06 -4.08
N LEU A 4 20.19 -47.35 -4.57
CA LEU A 4 20.20 -45.90 -4.58
C LEU A 4 19.10 -45.35 -5.50
N LEU A 5 18.92 -45.97 -6.67
CA LEU A 5 17.84 -45.56 -7.60
C LEU A 5 16.45 -45.78 -6.96
N VAL A 6 16.23 -46.89 -6.28
CA VAL A 6 14.95 -47.15 -5.58
C VAL A 6 14.70 -46.11 -4.52
N VAL A 7 15.69 -45.74 -3.70
CA VAL A 7 15.56 -44.69 -2.67
C VAL A 7 15.23 -43.37 -3.30
N LEU A 8 15.93 -42.96 -4.37
CA LEU A 8 15.66 -41.68 -5.06
C LEU A 8 14.24 -41.63 -5.65
N VAL A 9 13.79 -42.71 -6.27
CA VAL A 9 12.44 -42.81 -6.81
C VAL A 9 11.39 -42.76 -5.70
N THR A 10 11.60 -43.47 -4.60
CA THR A 10 10.68 -43.42 -3.45
C THR A 10 10.58 -42.00 -2.86
N VAL A 11 11.73 -41.34 -2.66
CA VAL A 11 11.74 -39.95 -2.18
C VAL A 11 11.02 -39.01 -3.15
N ALA A 12 11.24 -39.15 -4.46
CA ALA A 12 10.57 -38.35 -5.46
C ALA A 12 9.04 -38.57 -5.44
N ILE A 13 8.59 -39.80 -5.28
CA ILE A 13 7.15 -40.12 -5.15
C ILE A 13 6.56 -39.48 -3.90
N ILE A 14 7.23 -39.60 -2.75
CA ILE A 14 6.76 -39.00 -1.49
C ILE A 14 6.69 -37.47 -1.60
N LEU A 15 7.71 -36.84 -2.17
CA LEU A 15 7.72 -35.38 -2.38
C LEU A 15 6.63 -34.92 -3.33
N THR A 16 6.43 -35.66 -4.44
CA THR A 16 5.35 -35.36 -5.40
C THR A 16 3.98 -35.55 -4.78
N ALA A 17 3.76 -36.63 -4.04
CA ALA A 17 2.50 -36.85 -3.34
C ALA A 17 2.22 -35.76 -2.29
N GLY A 18 3.23 -35.40 -1.50
CA GLY A 18 3.13 -34.30 -0.55
C GLY A 18 2.79 -32.97 -1.22
N TRP A 19 3.46 -32.63 -2.33
CA TRP A 19 3.15 -31.44 -3.10
C TRP A 19 1.73 -31.44 -3.66
N LEU A 20 1.25 -32.56 -4.23
CA LEU A 20 -0.12 -32.70 -4.72
C LEU A 20 -1.17 -32.53 -3.62
N MET A 21 -0.88 -33.01 -2.40
CA MET A 21 -1.78 -32.86 -1.23
C MET A 21 -1.83 -31.40 -0.73
N LEU A 22 -0.74 -30.69 -0.78
CA LEU A 22 -0.61 -29.30 -0.29
C LEU A 22 -0.95 -28.26 -1.36
N ARG A 23 -1.09 -28.70 -2.61
CA ARG A 23 -1.40 -27.80 -3.71
C ARG A 23 -2.81 -27.24 -3.57
N ARG A 24 -2.92 -25.92 -3.77
CA ARG A 24 -4.18 -25.17 -3.86
C ARG A 24 -4.27 -24.54 -5.24
N PRO A 25 -5.29 -24.84 -6.05
CA PRO A 25 -5.48 -24.22 -7.35
C PRO A 25 -5.80 -22.73 -7.22
N ASP A 26 -5.58 -22.00 -8.29
CA ASP A 26 -6.03 -20.61 -8.39
C ASP A 26 -7.55 -20.54 -8.29
N ILE A 27 -8.04 -19.40 -7.80
CA ILE A 27 -9.46 -19.05 -7.80
C ILE A 27 -9.72 -18.13 -8.98
N SER A 28 -10.69 -18.47 -9.82
CA SER A 28 -10.98 -17.62 -10.98
C SER A 28 -11.39 -16.21 -10.56
N TYR A 29 -11.02 -15.22 -11.36
CA TYR A 29 -11.45 -13.84 -11.08
C TYR A 29 -12.96 -13.70 -11.02
N ASN A 30 -13.72 -14.41 -11.85
CA ASN A 30 -15.18 -14.37 -11.78
C ASN A 30 -15.71 -14.82 -10.42
N THR A 31 -15.10 -15.85 -9.83
CA THR A 31 -15.44 -16.32 -8.48
C THR A 31 -15.08 -15.27 -7.42
N LEU A 32 -13.86 -14.71 -7.49
CA LEU A 32 -13.42 -13.68 -6.56
C LEU A 32 -14.27 -12.40 -6.66
N GLU A 33 -14.59 -11.98 -7.87
CA GLU A 33 -15.44 -10.81 -8.11
C GLU A 33 -16.86 -11.04 -7.56
N SER A 34 -17.43 -12.25 -7.72
CA SER A 34 -18.76 -12.54 -7.17
C SER A 34 -18.84 -12.48 -5.65
N VAL A 35 -17.70 -12.70 -4.95
CA VAL A 35 -17.63 -12.68 -3.48
C VAL A 35 -17.15 -11.33 -2.94
N TYR A 36 -16.14 -10.73 -3.57
CA TYR A 36 -15.42 -9.60 -2.99
C TYR A 36 -15.66 -8.25 -3.70
N SER A 37 -16.31 -8.23 -4.87
CA SER A 37 -16.71 -6.96 -5.48
C SER A 37 -17.73 -6.24 -4.62
N LYS A 38 -17.58 -4.93 -4.54
CA LYS A 38 -18.52 -4.04 -3.87
C LYS A 38 -19.47 -3.42 -4.90
N SER A 39 -20.59 -2.89 -4.46
CA SER A 39 -21.56 -2.20 -5.34
C SER A 39 -20.95 -1.02 -6.11
N ASN A 40 -19.86 -0.44 -5.59
CA ASN A 40 -19.10 0.64 -6.18
C ASN A 40 -17.78 0.20 -6.82
N SER A 41 -17.54 -1.11 -6.97
CA SER A 41 -16.39 -1.63 -7.70
C SER A 41 -16.42 -1.22 -9.17
N ARG A 42 -15.28 -0.77 -9.66
CA ARG A 42 -15.05 -0.38 -11.04
C ARG A 42 -13.80 -1.07 -11.57
N TYR A 43 -13.78 -1.29 -12.89
CA TYR A 43 -12.69 -1.98 -13.56
C TYR A 43 -12.22 -1.18 -14.75
N LEU A 44 -10.96 -0.74 -14.73
CA LEU A 44 -10.30 -0.08 -15.85
C LEU A 44 -9.60 -1.13 -16.71
N LYS A 45 -9.97 -1.21 -17.98
CA LYS A 45 -9.27 -2.00 -18.98
C LYS A 45 -8.24 -1.12 -19.69
N SER A 46 -6.98 -1.53 -19.66
CA SER A 46 -5.90 -0.88 -20.41
C SER A 46 -5.42 -1.83 -21.50
N GLY A 47 -5.76 -1.53 -22.75
CA GLY A 47 -5.53 -2.45 -23.87
C GLY A 47 -6.25 -3.79 -23.64
N ASN A 48 -5.65 -4.88 -24.11
CA ASN A 48 -6.23 -6.22 -23.98
C ASN A 48 -5.79 -6.99 -22.72
N LYS A 49 -4.88 -6.44 -21.90
CA LYS A 49 -4.15 -7.24 -20.91
C LYS A 49 -4.30 -6.81 -19.46
N ILE A 50 -4.68 -5.57 -19.14
CA ILE A 50 -4.71 -5.09 -17.76
C ILE A 50 -6.11 -4.66 -17.38
N VAL A 51 -6.61 -5.19 -16.28
CA VAL A 51 -7.80 -4.72 -15.59
C VAL A 51 -7.37 -4.25 -14.21
N LEU A 52 -7.49 -2.96 -13.93
CA LEU A 52 -7.32 -2.40 -12.60
C LEU A 52 -8.67 -2.34 -11.92
N HIS A 53 -8.76 -2.86 -10.72
CA HIS A 53 -9.92 -2.73 -9.85
C HIS A 53 -9.75 -1.54 -8.93
N PHE A 54 -10.79 -0.73 -8.81
CA PHE A 54 -10.81 0.42 -7.91
C PHE A 54 -12.24 0.72 -7.46
N THR A 55 -12.37 1.57 -6.45
CA THR A 55 -13.63 2.18 -6.03
C THR A 55 -13.49 3.69 -6.03
N ASP A 56 -14.59 4.40 -6.29
CA ASP A 56 -14.64 5.85 -6.34
C ASP A 56 -15.94 6.31 -5.68
N THR A 57 -15.84 6.96 -4.53
CA THR A 57 -16.95 7.28 -3.64
C THR A 57 -16.80 8.69 -3.07
N GLY A 58 -17.90 9.27 -2.61
CA GLY A 58 -17.98 10.62 -2.09
C GLY A 58 -18.37 11.66 -3.15
N PRO A 59 -18.48 12.95 -2.77
CA PRO A 59 -18.83 14.04 -3.68
C PRO A 59 -17.77 14.20 -4.77
N ARG A 60 -18.21 14.46 -6.01
CA ARG A 60 -17.31 14.52 -7.18
C ARG A 60 -16.51 15.81 -7.26
N ASP A 61 -17.01 16.83 -6.67
CA ASP A 61 -16.49 18.20 -6.59
C ASP A 61 -15.68 18.48 -5.32
N ALA A 62 -15.65 17.50 -4.40
CA ALA A 62 -14.83 17.58 -3.18
C ALA A 62 -13.35 17.26 -3.46
N PRO A 63 -12.42 17.71 -2.58
CA PRO A 63 -11.02 17.32 -2.66
C PRO A 63 -10.84 15.81 -2.76
N THR A 64 -9.94 15.37 -3.63
CA THR A 64 -9.77 13.96 -3.95
C THR A 64 -8.65 13.31 -3.15
N LEU A 65 -8.94 12.16 -2.60
CA LEU A 65 -7.97 11.30 -1.90
C LEU A 65 -7.79 10.00 -2.68
N VAL A 66 -6.54 9.62 -2.94
CA VAL A 66 -6.18 8.35 -3.58
C VAL A 66 -5.44 7.49 -2.57
N LEU A 67 -6.01 6.30 -2.27
CA LEU A 67 -5.51 5.40 -1.22
C LEU A 67 -4.92 4.12 -1.83
N VAL A 68 -3.66 3.84 -1.49
CA VAL A 68 -2.84 2.75 -2.03
C VAL A 68 -2.43 1.80 -0.91
N HIS A 69 -2.83 0.54 -1.03
CA HIS A 69 -2.58 -0.50 -0.02
C HIS A 69 -1.14 -1.05 -0.04
N GLY A 70 -0.77 -1.79 1.00
CA GLY A 70 0.50 -2.46 1.16
C GLY A 70 0.62 -3.81 0.45
N TYR A 71 1.76 -4.50 0.67
CA TYR A 71 2.04 -5.82 0.17
C TYR A 71 0.96 -6.84 0.60
N SER A 72 0.57 -7.74 -0.30
CA SER A 72 -0.42 -8.81 -0.07
C SER A 72 -1.81 -8.33 0.38
N ALA A 73 -2.03 -7.03 0.53
CA ALA A 73 -3.30 -6.43 0.91
C ALA A 73 -4.20 -6.14 -0.31
N SER A 74 -5.27 -5.40 -0.10
CA SER A 74 -6.17 -4.90 -1.13
C SER A 74 -6.81 -3.59 -0.67
N LEU A 75 -7.58 -2.95 -1.53
CA LEU A 75 -8.31 -1.72 -1.20
C LEU A 75 -9.23 -1.84 0.04
N ASN A 76 -9.50 -3.07 0.49
CA ASN A 76 -10.33 -3.31 1.67
C ASN A 76 -9.67 -2.87 2.98
N THR A 77 -8.33 -2.80 3.06
CA THR A 77 -7.61 -2.27 4.22
C THR A 77 -8.06 -0.84 4.60
N TRP A 78 -8.58 -0.10 3.63
CA TRP A 78 -9.07 1.27 3.77
C TRP A 78 -10.56 1.40 4.10
N ASP A 79 -11.28 0.28 4.33
CA ASP A 79 -12.75 0.32 4.48
C ASP A 79 -13.22 1.21 5.62
N ALA A 80 -12.52 1.19 6.74
CA ALA A 80 -12.88 2.00 7.91
C ALA A 80 -12.68 3.50 7.63
N TRP A 81 -11.55 3.87 7.04
CA TRP A 81 -11.25 5.25 6.65
C TRP A 81 -12.21 5.75 5.57
N ALA A 82 -12.40 4.97 4.50
CA ALA A 82 -13.27 5.36 3.39
C ALA A 82 -14.72 5.61 3.82
N ARG A 83 -15.25 4.86 4.80
CA ARG A 83 -16.60 5.12 5.34
C ARG A 83 -16.72 6.49 6.01
N LYS A 84 -15.66 6.97 6.66
CA LYS A 84 -15.64 8.27 7.33
C LYS A 84 -15.34 9.39 6.35
N LEU A 85 -14.31 9.23 5.52
CA LEU A 85 -13.81 10.26 4.62
C LEU A 85 -14.76 10.59 3.46
N ARG A 86 -15.50 9.61 2.93
CA ARG A 86 -16.42 9.80 1.80
C ARG A 86 -17.59 10.77 2.04
N LYS A 87 -17.74 11.26 3.25
CA LYS A 87 -18.76 12.27 3.56
C LYS A 87 -18.32 13.65 3.08
N ASP A 88 -17.02 13.91 3.20
CA ASP A 88 -16.42 15.23 3.00
C ASP A 88 -15.45 15.26 1.82
N TYR A 89 -14.94 14.09 1.37
CA TYR A 89 -13.92 13.93 0.33
C TYR A 89 -14.36 12.95 -0.75
N ARG A 90 -13.85 13.14 -1.96
CA ARG A 90 -13.87 12.11 -3.00
C ARG A 90 -12.78 11.09 -2.69
N VAL A 91 -13.14 9.83 -2.48
CA VAL A 91 -12.24 8.77 -2.05
C VAL A 91 -12.10 7.72 -3.15
N ILE A 92 -10.92 7.64 -3.75
CA ILE A 92 -10.53 6.65 -4.73
C ILE A 92 -9.59 5.66 -4.04
N ARG A 93 -9.91 4.37 -4.12
CA ARG A 93 -9.07 3.29 -3.61
C ARG A 93 -8.82 2.31 -4.73
N LEU A 94 -7.60 1.90 -4.95
CA LEU A 94 -7.27 0.97 -6.02
C LEU A 94 -6.57 -0.29 -5.48
N ASP A 95 -6.80 -1.41 -6.14
CA ASP A 95 -5.97 -2.59 -6.01
C ASP A 95 -4.78 -2.48 -6.97
N LEU A 96 -3.58 -2.60 -6.45
CA LEU A 96 -2.36 -2.62 -7.26
C LEU A 96 -2.31 -3.88 -8.15
N PRO A 97 -1.65 -3.85 -9.31
CA PRO A 97 -1.44 -5.04 -10.13
C PRO A 97 -0.92 -6.23 -9.32
N GLY A 98 -1.52 -7.41 -9.55
CA GLY A 98 -1.18 -8.61 -8.78
C GLY A 98 -1.73 -8.67 -7.37
N HIS A 99 -2.66 -7.78 -7.00
CA HIS A 99 -3.32 -7.71 -5.70
C HIS A 99 -4.83 -7.55 -5.85
N GLY A 100 -5.57 -7.92 -4.80
CA GLY A 100 -7.00 -7.75 -4.72
C GLY A 100 -7.75 -8.35 -5.91
N LEU A 101 -8.53 -7.54 -6.61
CA LEU A 101 -9.23 -7.93 -7.85
C LEU A 101 -8.57 -7.36 -9.12
N SER A 102 -7.44 -6.67 -9.01
CA SER A 102 -6.64 -6.23 -10.16
C SER A 102 -5.91 -7.40 -10.79
N ARG A 103 -5.85 -7.40 -12.13
CA ARG A 103 -5.13 -8.44 -12.88
C ARG A 103 -3.61 -8.21 -12.77
N CYS A 104 -2.86 -9.26 -13.01
CA CYS A 104 -1.42 -9.08 -13.20
C CYS A 104 -1.12 -8.41 -14.53
N VAL A 105 -0.03 -7.74 -14.55
CA VAL A 105 0.77 -7.42 -15.73
C VAL A 105 1.79 -8.52 -15.97
N ASP A 106 2.57 -8.39 -17.02
CA ASP A 106 3.74 -9.25 -17.22
C ASP A 106 4.58 -9.24 -15.94
N ASN A 107 4.84 -10.43 -15.39
CA ASN A 107 5.51 -10.59 -14.10
C ASN A 107 6.89 -9.95 -14.03
N ASP A 108 7.51 -9.65 -15.18
CA ASP A 108 8.82 -9.00 -15.24
C ASP A 108 8.77 -7.49 -14.98
N GLU A 109 7.59 -6.89 -15.04
CA GLU A 109 7.38 -5.46 -14.85
C GLU A 109 6.79 -5.09 -13.48
N ILE A 110 6.41 -6.08 -12.63
CA ILE A 110 5.79 -5.76 -11.33
C ILE A 110 6.78 -5.04 -10.41
N GLY A 111 6.38 -3.88 -9.92
CA GLY A 111 7.20 -3.05 -9.04
C GLY A 111 6.67 -1.62 -8.92
N ILE A 112 7.46 -0.75 -8.27
CA ILE A 112 7.06 0.62 -7.93
C ILE A 112 6.67 1.43 -9.17
N GLU A 113 7.43 1.38 -10.25
CA GLU A 113 7.16 2.13 -11.49
C GLU A 113 5.79 1.78 -12.09
N GLN A 114 5.44 0.49 -12.03
CA GLN A 114 4.16 0.04 -12.50
C GLN A 114 3.01 0.45 -11.57
N PHE A 115 3.26 0.48 -10.28
CA PHE A 115 2.28 0.95 -9.30
C PHE A 115 2.01 2.44 -9.49
N ILE A 116 3.05 3.26 -9.71
CA ILE A 116 2.94 4.67 -10.10
C ILE A 116 2.10 4.82 -11.37
N THR A 117 2.42 4.07 -12.43
CA THR A 117 1.66 4.07 -13.68
C THR A 117 0.19 3.69 -13.47
N SER A 118 -0.10 2.79 -12.51
CA SER A 118 -1.46 2.36 -12.21
C SER A 118 -2.27 3.45 -11.51
N ILE A 119 -1.66 4.25 -10.65
CA ILE A 119 -2.26 5.43 -10.05
C ILE A 119 -2.64 6.42 -11.16
N ASP A 120 -1.71 6.78 -12.04
CA ASP A 120 -1.96 7.67 -13.16
C ASP A 120 -3.10 7.19 -14.08
N ARG A 121 -3.12 5.91 -14.40
CA ARG A 121 -4.18 5.35 -15.25
C ARG A 121 -5.56 5.49 -14.63
N VAL A 122 -5.69 5.26 -13.32
CA VAL A 122 -6.96 5.40 -12.61
C VAL A 122 -7.36 6.86 -12.51
N THR A 123 -6.48 7.75 -12.05
CA THR A 123 -6.76 9.18 -11.88
C THR A 123 -7.09 9.86 -13.20
N ASN A 124 -6.31 9.62 -14.27
CA ASN A 124 -6.57 10.14 -15.61
C ASN A 124 -7.92 9.65 -16.18
N SER A 125 -8.29 8.37 -15.94
CA SER A 125 -9.58 7.83 -16.39
C SER A 125 -10.79 8.46 -15.70
N LEU A 126 -10.56 9.11 -14.56
CA LEU A 126 -11.56 9.80 -13.75
C LEU A 126 -11.50 11.32 -13.88
N ASN A 127 -10.62 11.85 -14.75
CA ASN A 127 -10.31 13.27 -14.91
C ASN A 127 -9.96 13.92 -13.54
N VAL A 128 -9.04 13.30 -12.81
CA VAL A 128 -8.50 13.79 -11.54
C VAL A 128 -7.09 14.28 -11.79
N ASP A 129 -6.92 15.60 -11.77
CA ASP A 129 -5.64 16.25 -12.06
C ASP A 129 -4.79 16.45 -10.81
N GLN A 130 -5.44 16.70 -9.66
CA GLN A 130 -4.78 16.90 -8.37
C GLN A 130 -5.48 16.10 -7.27
N PHE A 131 -4.69 15.59 -6.30
CA PHE A 131 -5.21 14.77 -5.20
C PHE A 131 -4.20 14.66 -4.05
N THR A 132 -4.68 14.34 -2.85
CA THR A 132 -3.80 13.86 -1.77
C THR A 132 -3.58 12.35 -1.94
N LEU A 133 -2.31 11.94 -2.00
CA LEU A 133 -1.93 10.53 -2.13
C LEU A 133 -1.61 9.93 -0.76
N ILE A 134 -2.26 8.82 -0.45
CA ILE A 134 -2.18 8.11 0.83
C ILE A 134 -1.70 6.69 0.57
N GLY A 135 -0.59 6.29 1.14
CA GLY A 135 -0.03 4.96 0.93
C GLY A 135 0.38 4.27 2.23
N SER A 136 0.08 2.97 2.35
CA SER A 136 0.49 2.15 3.49
C SER A 136 1.58 1.16 3.08
N SER A 137 2.66 1.02 3.87
CA SER A 137 3.72 0.05 3.66
C SER A 137 4.35 0.15 2.26
N MET A 138 4.26 -0.87 1.43
CA MET A 138 4.63 -0.85 0.00
C MET A 138 3.86 0.24 -0.77
N GLY A 139 2.60 0.49 -0.44
CA GLY A 139 1.84 1.62 -0.98
C GLY A 139 2.40 2.96 -0.53
N GLY A 140 2.97 3.05 0.67
CA GLY A 140 3.72 4.22 1.15
C GLY A 140 5.00 4.44 0.36
N HIS A 141 5.74 3.36 0.05
CA HIS A 141 6.88 3.42 -0.88
C HIS A 141 6.44 3.95 -2.25
N THR A 142 5.35 3.42 -2.79
CA THR A 142 4.78 3.89 -4.06
C THR A 142 4.40 5.37 -3.97
N ALA A 143 3.82 5.80 -2.84
CA ALA A 143 3.35 7.18 -2.67
C ALA A 143 4.49 8.21 -2.61
N TRP A 144 5.55 7.97 -1.85
CA TRP A 144 6.68 8.90 -1.83
C TRP A 144 7.48 8.89 -3.15
N ALA A 145 7.58 7.72 -3.82
CA ALA A 145 8.21 7.65 -5.14
C ALA A 145 7.37 8.38 -6.20
N TYR A 146 6.02 8.31 -6.09
CA TYR A 146 5.10 9.10 -6.92
C TYR A 146 5.28 10.60 -6.68
N ALA A 147 5.39 11.03 -5.42
CA ALA A 147 5.58 12.43 -5.06
C ALA A 147 6.88 13.04 -5.64
N LEU A 148 7.93 12.23 -5.76
CA LEU A 148 9.17 12.64 -6.43
C LEU A 148 9.03 12.72 -7.95
N ALA A 149 8.24 11.83 -8.55
CA ALA A 149 8.08 11.76 -10.01
C ALA A 149 7.04 12.75 -10.55
N HIS A 150 6.00 13.06 -9.79
CA HIS A 150 4.82 13.84 -10.20
C HIS A 150 4.34 14.80 -9.10
N PRO A 151 5.22 15.65 -8.54
CA PRO A 151 4.84 16.55 -7.45
C PRO A 151 3.70 17.50 -7.84
N GLU A 152 3.60 17.87 -9.12
CA GLU A 152 2.58 18.78 -9.65
C GLU A 152 1.15 18.23 -9.58
N LYS A 153 0.99 16.93 -9.40
CA LYS A 153 -0.32 16.27 -9.29
C LYS A 153 -0.82 16.14 -7.84
N LEU A 154 0.01 16.48 -6.86
CA LEU A 154 -0.30 16.23 -5.47
C LEU A 154 -0.58 17.51 -4.69
N ASP A 155 -1.71 17.51 -3.97
CA ASP A 155 -2.04 18.50 -2.94
C ASP A 155 -1.35 18.19 -1.62
N GLY A 156 -1.11 16.91 -1.33
CA GLY A 156 -0.49 16.42 -0.11
C GLY A 156 -0.08 14.96 -0.19
N LEU A 157 0.73 14.53 0.77
CA LEU A 157 1.25 13.18 0.88
C LEU A 157 0.98 12.62 2.27
N VAL A 158 0.50 11.37 2.35
CA VAL A 158 0.31 10.66 3.62
C VAL A 158 0.99 9.30 3.56
N LEU A 159 1.92 9.09 4.48
CA LEU A 159 2.72 7.88 4.61
C LEU A 159 2.29 7.12 5.86
N VAL A 160 1.71 5.93 5.69
CA VAL A 160 1.24 5.07 6.79
C VAL A 160 2.14 3.85 6.85
N ASP A 161 2.94 3.73 7.92
CA ASP A 161 3.94 2.65 8.11
C ASP A 161 4.76 2.39 6.83
N ALA A 162 5.20 3.47 6.19
CA ALA A 162 5.75 3.43 4.84
C ALA A 162 7.08 2.68 4.78
N ALA A 163 7.20 1.80 3.79
CA ALA A 163 8.46 1.16 3.44
C ALA A 163 9.36 2.08 2.58
N GLY A 164 10.64 1.69 2.46
CA GLY A 164 11.57 2.35 1.54
C GLY A 164 12.99 2.52 2.08
N TRP A 165 13.17 2.69 3.38
CA TRP A 165 14.51 2.69 3.98
C TRP A 165 15.10 1.28 3.97
N LEU A 166 16.39 1.21 3.69
CA LEU A 166 17.17 0.01 3.91
C LEU A 166 17.86 0.12 5.28
N ASP A 167 17.81 -0.96 6.05
CA ASP A 167 18.60 -1.04 7.27
C ASP A 167 20.09 -1.13 6.93
N ALA A 168 20.92 -0.52 7.76
CA ALA A 168 22.36 -0.59 7.57
C ALA A 168 22.84 -2.05 7.69
N PRO A 169 23.83 -2.49 6.90
CA PRO A 169 24.40 -3.83 7.03
C PRO A 169 24.90 -4.06 8.46
N GLY A 170 24.24 -4.94 9.20
CA GLY A 170 24.58 -5.30 10.58
C GLY A 170 23.59 -4.81 11.64
N GLU A 171 22.59 -4.01 11.31
CA GLU A 171 21.52 -3.58 12.23
C GLU A 171 20.29 -4.50 12.19
N GLY A 172 20.18 -5.37 11.20
CA GLY A 172 19.08 -6.33 11.08
C GLY A 172 19.57 -7.76 11.29
N ASP A 173 18.69 -8.60 11.76
CA ASP A 173 18.89 -10.05 11.82
C ASP A 173 19.32 -10.59 10.46
N LYS A 174 20.06 -11.70 10.49
CA LYS A 174 20.46 -12.41 9.27
C LYS A 174 19.25 -12.60 8.37
N GLU A 175 19.35 -12.12 7.13
CA GLU A 175 18.30 -12.29 6.13
C GLU A 175 17.66 -13.68 6.24
N PRO A 176 16.34 -13.77 6.48
CA PRO A 176 15.68 -15.05 6.64
C PRO A 176 15.93 -15.96 5.44
N MET A 177 16.17 -17.25 5.69
CA MET A 177 16.48 -18.24 4.63
C MET A 177 15.40 -18.26 3.53
N ILE A 178 14.16 -17.93 3.88
CA ILE A 178 13.04 -17.85 2.92
C ILE A 178 13.32 -16.87 1.79
N PHE A 179 13.89 -15.69 2.06
CA PHE A 179 14.20 -14.71 1.03
C PHE A 179 15.29 -15.22 0.07
N LYS A 180 16.30 -15.93 0.60
CA LYS A 180 17.31 -16.59 -0.25
C LYS A 180 16.71 -17.65 -1.14
N LEU A 181 15.76 -18.44 -0.60
CA LEU A 181 15.05 -19.46 -1.35
C LEU A 181 14.16 -18.83 -2.46
N LEU A 182 13.48 -17.73 -2.15
CA LEU A 182 12.61 -17.02 -3.08
C LEU A 182 13.35 -16.33 -4.24
N ARG A 183 14.66 -16.07 -4.10
CA ARG A 183 15.48 -15.62 -5.24
C ARG A 183 15.68 -16.71 -6.29
N ASN A 184 15.52 -17.98 -5.90
CA ASN A 184 15.59 -19.11 -6.83
C ASN A 184 14.25 -19.29 -7.56
N GLY A 185 14.24 -19.13 -8.89
CA GLY A 185 13.05 -19.25 -9.74
C GLY A 185 12.38 -20.62 -9.67
N LEU A 186 13.17 -21.72 -9.51
CA LEU A 186 12.61 -23.06 -9.38
C LEU A 186 11.87 -23.22 -8.05
N ALA A 187 12.44 -22.71 -6.96
CA ALA A 187 11.79 -22.72 -5.65
C ALA A 187 10.48 -21.94 -5.68
N ARG A 188 10.47 -20.74 -6.29
CA ARG A 188 9.23 -19.97 -6.47
C ARG A 188 8.17 -20.76 -7.24
N ASN A 189 8.55 -21.44 -8.33
CA ASN A 189 7.62 -22.23 -9.13
C ASN A 189 6.99 -23.40 -8.37
N VAL A 190 7.69 -23.97 -7.41
CA VAL A 190 7.13 -25.02 -6.53
C VAL A 190 6.24 -24.40 -5.46
N MET A 191 6.69 -23.31 -4.85
CA MET A 191 5.99 -22.67 -3.72
C MET A 191 4.69 -21.97 -4.13
N LYS A 192 4.63 -21.39 -5.33
CA LYS A 192 3.46 -20.64 -5.79
C LYS A 192 2.15 -21.45 -5.77
N ASP A 193 2.23 -22.77 -5.85
CA ASP A 193 1.06 -23.64 -5.88
C ASP A 193 0.65 -24.17 -4.49
N LEU A 194 1.46 -23.93 -3.45
CA LEU A 194 1.19 -24.43 -2.11
C LEU A 194 0.11 -23.61 -1.38
N ASP A 195 -0.46 -24.21 -0.35
CA ASP A 195 -1.35 -23.52 0.59
C ASP A 195 -0.53 -22.55 1.45
N MET A 196 -0.77 -21.25 1.26
CA MET A 196 -0.08 -20.19 1.99
C MET A 196 -0.92 -19.62 3.14
N SER A 197 -2.10 -20.20 3.43
CA SER A 197 -3.03 -19.64 4.43
C SER A 197 -2.43 -19.51 5.83
N ALA A 198 -1.64 -20.49 6.27
CA ALA A 198 -0.94 -20.42 7.56
C ALA A 198 0.14 -19.31 7.59
N LEU A 199 0.86 -19.12 6.48
CA LEU A 199 1.85 -18.03 6.36
C LEU A 199 1.17 -16.66 6.32
N ILE A 200 0.04 -16.56 5.62
CA ILE A 200 -0.77 -15.33 5.57
C ILE A 200 -1.30 -14.99 6.96
N ARG A 201 -1.81 -15.99 7.71
CA ARG A 201 -2.24 -15.78 9.10
C ARG A 201 -1.09 -15.24 9.96
N ALA A 202 0.06 -15.90 9.94
CA ALA A 202 1.22 -15.47 10.71
C ALA A 202 1.66 -14.05 10.32
N GLY A 203 1.70 -13.72 9.04
CA GLY A 203 2.03 -12.37 8.57
C GLY A 203 1.01 -11.31 8.99
N LEU A 204 -0.28 -11.67 9.06
CA LEU A 204 -1.32 -10.77 9.60
C LEU A 204 -1.13 -10.59 11.12
N GLU A 205 -0.91 -11.68 11.86
CA GLU A 205 -0.68 -11.62 13.30
C GLU A 205 0.57 -10.78 13.64
N ASP A 206 1.62 -10.84 12.83
CA ASP A 206 2.82 -9.98 12.97
C ASP A 206 2.54 -8.52 12.59
N SER A 207 1.49 -8.26 11.79
CA SER A 207 1.12 -6.91 11.36
C SER A 207 0.30 -6.14 12.39
N PHE A 208 -0.28 -6.81 13.38
CA PHE A 208 -1.05 -6.20 14.46
C PHE A 208 -0.27 -6.24 15.77
N ALA A 209 -0.36 -5.19 16.59
CA ALA A 209 0.17 -5.23 17.96
C ALA A 209 -0.68 -6.17 18.83
N ASP A 210 -1.99 -6.24 18.56
CA ASP A 210 -2.89 -7.23 19.16
C ASP A 210 -3.30 -8.29 18.11
N PRO A 211 -2.65 -9.47 18.09
CA PRO A 211 -3.01 -10.55 17.15
C PRO A 211 -4.45 -11.05 17.28
N ALA A 212 -5.15 -10.78 18.38
CA ALA A 212 -6.55 -11.16 18.56
C ALA A 212 -7.51 -10.42 17.61
N LEU A 213 -7.07 -9.31 17.01
CA LEU A 213 -7.80 -8.58 15.99
C LEU A 213 -7.81 -9.28 14.62
N VAL A 214 -6.95 -10.27 14.42
CA VAL A 214 -6.88 -11.05 13.16
C VAL A 214 -7.99 -12.08 13.13
N THR A 215 -9.05 -11.81 12.38
CA THR A 215 -10.19 -12.71 12.25
C THR A 215 -9.99 -13.77 11.17
N ASP A 216 -10.71 -14.89 11.27
CA ASP A 216 -10.71 -15.93 10.22
C ASP A 216 -11.20 -15.38 8.87
N GLU A 217 -12.18 -14.48 8.87
CA GLU A 217 -12.64 -13.79 7.66
C GLU A 217 -11.54 -12.96 7.00
N MET A 218 -10.73 -12.28 7.80
CA MET A 218 -9.57 -11.52 7.30
C MET A 218 -8.59 -12.47 6.62
N VAL A 219 -8.19 -13.55 7.29
CA VAL A 219 -7.27 -14.56 6.74
C VAL A 219 -7.83 -15.19 5.46
N GLU A 220 -9.12 -15.53 5.44
CA GLU A 220 -9.78 -16.10 4.26
C GLU A 220 -9.73 -15.12 3.09
N ARG A 221 -10.07 -13.84 3.30
CA ARG A 221 -10.04 -12.80 2.26
C ARG A 221 -8.63 -12.63 1.67
N TYR A 222 -7.61 -12.49 2.51
CA TYR A 222 -6.23 -12.36 2.06
C TYR A 222 -5.77 -13.61 1.29
N SER A 223 -6.08 -14.80 1.83
CA SER A 223 -5.75 -16.09 1.20
C SER A 223 -6.47 -16.29 -0.14
N ALA A 224 -7.74 -15.94 -0.22
CA ALA A 224 -8.50 -16.06 -1.46
C ALA A 224 -7.97 -15.11 -2.55
N MET A 225 -7.72 -13.85 -2.22
CA MET A 225 -7.19 -12.86 -3.17
C MET A 225 -5.77 -13.19 -3.63
N SER A 226 -4.92 -13.74 -2.75
CA SER A 226 -3.59 -14.20 -3.14
C SER A 226 -3.61 -15.34 -4.14
N ARG A 227 -4.72 -16.10 -4.19
CA ARG A 227 -4.93 -17.22 -5.13
C ARG A 227 -5.58 -16.81 -6.44
N ALA A 228 -5.77 -15.53 -6.73
CA ALA A 228 -6.13 -15.11 -8.08
C ALA A 228 -5.02 -15.55 -9.07
N PRO A 229 -5.36 -15.80 -10.35
CA PRO A 229 -4.36 -16.19 -11.34
C PRO A 229 -3.19 -15.21 -11.36
N CYS A 230 -1.95 -15.73 -11.29
CA CYS A 230 -0.67 -15.03 -11.23
C CYS A 230 -0.33 -14.27 -9.92
N HIS A 231 -1.28 -14.03 -9.00
CA HIS A 231 -1.00 -13.22 -7.81
C HIS A 231 0.09 -13.82 -6.93
N ARG A 232 0.06 -15.13 -6.68
CA ARG A 232 1.09 -15.79 -5.86
C ARG A 232 2.49 -15.64 -6.45
N GLU A 233 2.61 -15.71 -7.77
CA GLU A 233 3.90 -15.49 -8.44
C GLU A 233 4.34 -14.02 -8.31
N ALA A 234 3.42 -13.07 -8.49
CA ALA A 234 3.66 -11.65 -8.30
C ALA A 234 4.10 -11.33 -6.86
N LEU A 235 3.38 -11.85 -5.85
CA LEU A 235 3.73 -11.67 -4.45
C LEU A 235 5.09 -12.26 -4.09
N LEU A 236 5.38 -13.48 -4.54
CA LEU A 236 6.69 -14.10 -4.31
C LEU A 236 7.83 -13.34 -5.00
N LYS A 237 7.55 -12.70 -6.14
CA LYS A 237 8.54 -11.88 -6.83
C LYS A 237 8.79 -10.56 -6.09
N LEU A 238 7.75 -9.85 -5.67
CA LEU A 238 7.87 -8.65 -4.82
C LEU A 238 8.65 -8.96 -3.53
N MET A 239 8.34 -10.06 -2.89
CA MET A 239 9.02 -10.52 -1.67
C MET A 239 10.51 -10.83 -1.89
N SER A 240 10.92 -11.21 -3.10
CA SER A 240 12.35 -11.42 -3.42
C SER A 240 13.20 -10.15 -3.39
N GLY A 241 12.59 -8.97 -3.24
CA GLY A 241 13.27 -7.67 -3.14
C GLY A 241 13.90 -7.17 -4.44
N THR A 242 13.75 -7.90 -5.56
CA THR A 242 14.38 -7.51 -6.83
C THR A 242 13.64 -6.42 -7.58
N THR A 243 12.41 -6.12 -7.19
CA THR A 243 11.48 -5.23 -7.90
C THR A 243 11.19 -3.91 -7.18
N LEU A 244 11.56 -3.81 -5.90
CA LEU A 244 11.46 -2.59 -5.10
C LEU A 244 12.84 -1.90 -5.08
N ARG A 245 13.28 -1.36 -6.23
CA ARG A 245 14.69 -1.02 -6.46
C ARG A 245 15.11 0.38 -6.03
N VAL A 246 14.18 1.27 -5.70
CA VAL A 246 14.55 2.64 -5.30
C VAL A 246 14.50 2.74 -3.78
N PRO A 247 15.65 2.71 -3.09
CA PRO A 247 15.67 2.95 -1.64
C PRO A 247 15.41 4.42 -1.36
N ALA A 248 14.75 4.69 -0.23
CA ALA A 248 14.65 6.03 0.30
C ALA A 248 16.05 6.58 0.64
N SER A 249 16.29 7.82 0.31
CA SER A 249 17.47 8.56 0.75
C SER A 249 17.08 9.93 1.27
N LYS A 250 17.89 10.50 2.16
CA LYS A 250 17.62 11.81 2.73
C LYS A 250 17.63 12.90 1.67
N GLU A 251 18.52 12.77 0.68
CA GLU A 251 18.66 13.72 -0.42
C GLU A 251 17.40 13.70 -1.31
N ALA A 252 16.96 12.53 -1.75
CA ALA A 252 15.78 12.42 -2.61
C ALA A 252 14.51 12.88 -1.88
N LEU A 253 14.29 12.41 -0.65
CA LEU A 253 13.10 12.78 0.13
C LEU A 253 13.08 14.24 0.53
N GLY A 254 14.25 14.88 0.62
CA GLY A 254 14.40 16.32 0.88
C GLY A 254 13.86 17.21 -0.26
N GLU A 255 13.63 16.65 -1.45
CA GLU A 255 13.02 17.34 -2.59
C GLU A 255 11.47 17.39 -2.51
N ILE A 256 10.87 16.63 -1.57
CA ILE A 256 9.41 16.64 -1.38
C ILE A 256 9.03 17.93 -0.63
N ALA A 257 8.46 18.89 -1.35
CA ALA A 257 7.99 20.17 -0.81
C ALA A 257 6.48 20.18 -0.48
N LEU A 258 5.82 19.03 -0.58
CA LEU A 258 4.39 18.89 -0.34
C LEU A 258 4.08 18.82 1.16
N PRO A 259 2.89 19.33 1.60
CA PRO A 259 2.38 19.02 2.92
C PRO A 259 2.39 17.50 3.12
N THR A 260 3.06 17.02 4.17
CA THR A 260 3.25 15.58 4.38
C THR A 260 2.88 15.18 5.80
N LEU A 261 2.04 14.15 5.92
CA LEU A 261 1.72 13.46 7.17
C LEU A 261 2.36 12.07 7.18
N ILE A 262 3.02 11.73 8.27
CA ILE A 262 3.57 10.41 8.53
C ILE A 262 2.85 9.84 9.74
N GLN A 263 2.16 8.71 9.56
CA GLN A 263 1.50 7.95 10.62
C GLN A 263 2.20 6.60 10.77
N HIS A 264 2.48 6.17 12.01
CA HIS A 264 3.21 4.93 12.22
C HIS A 264 2.84 4.25 13.55
N GLY A 265 2.73 2.93 13.50
CA GLY A 265 2.55 2.13 14.69
C GLY A 265 3.86 2.00 15.50
N GLY A 266 3.79 2.28 16.80
CA GLY A 266 4.97 2.17 17.68
C GLY A 266 5.42 0.73 17.91
N GLY A 267 4.49 -0.23 17.75
CA GLY A 267 4.71 -1.68 17.84
C GLY A 267 4.81 -2.38 16.49
N ASP A 268 5.09 -1.65 15.41
CA ASP A 268 5.26 -2.24 14.08
C ASP A 268 6.48 -3.17 14.03
N ASN A 269 6.21 -4.47 13.82
CA ASN A 269 7.23 -5.52 13.72
C ASN A 269 7.77 -5.70 12.28
N LEU A 270 7.13 -5.08 11.27
CA LEU A 270 7.50 -5.25 9.86
C LEU A 270 8.35 -4.09 9.35
N VAL A 271 8.00 -2.86 9.72
CA VAL A 271 8.76 -1.66 9.40
C VAL A 271 9.08 -0.93 10.71
N PRO A 272 10.34 -0.91 11.14
CA PRO A 272 10.72 -0.30 12.41
C PRO A 272 10.30 1.17 12.50
N VAL A 273 9.83 1.61 13.66
CA VAL A 273 9.43 3.02 13.91
C VAL A 273 10.57 4.02 13.65
N SER A 274 11.81 3.56 13.64
CA SER A 274 12.97 4.37 13.24
C SER A 274 12.86 4.85 11.78
N HIS A 275 12.20 4.08 10.90
CA HIS A 275 11.96 4.49 9.51
C HIS A 275 11.02 5.71 9.43
N ALA A 276 9.96 5.75 10.24
CA ALA A 276 9.08 6.91 10.32
C ALA A 276 9.83 8.18 10.75
N LYS A 277 10.73 8.04 11.73
CA LYS A 277 11.60 9.14 12.17
C LYS A 277 12.55 9.60 11.06
N LYS A 278 13.15 8.64 10.32
CA LYS A 278 14.00 8.96 9.16
C LYS A 278 13.20 9.70 8.07
N PHE A 279 11.94 9.30 7.80
CA PHE A 279 11.07 10.04 6.87
C PHE A 279 10.80 11.46 7.37
N ALA A 280 10.47 11.63 8.65
CA ALA A 280 10.21 12.94 9.25
C ALA A 280 11.43 13.86 9.26
N GLU A 281 12.64 13.31 9.42
CA GLU A 281 13.88 14.05 9.32
C GLU A 281 14.25 14.42 7.88
N ALA A 282 13.85 13.59 6.91
CA ALA A 282 14.21 13.78 5.51
C ALA A 282 13.23 14.68 4.76
N ILE A 283 11.92 14.61 5.04
CA ILE A 283 10.88 15.39 4.35
C ILE A 283 10.63 16.70 5.10
N PRO A 284 10.99 17.87 4.52
CA PRO A 284 10.84 19.14 5.19
C PRO A 284 9.39 19.47 5.57
N GLY A 285 9.16 19.91 6.80
CA GLY A 285 7.84 20.34 7.26
C GLY A 285 6.82 19.21 7.47
N SER A 286 7.23 17.95 7.35
CA SER A 286 6.34 16.82 7.58
C SER A 286 5.91 16.73 9.05
N LYS A 287 4.67 16.22 9.28
CA LYS A 287 4.15 15.94 10.61
C LYS A 287 4.25 14.44 10.88
N LEU A 288 4.80 14.05 12.03
CA LEU A 288 4.91 12.65 12.46
C LEU A 288 3.96 12.36 13.62
N ILE A 289 3.15 11.32 13.47
CA ILE A 289 2.28 10.77 14.51
C ILE A 289 2.62 9.30 14.72
N ILE A 290 2.93 8.93 15.97
CA ILE A 290 3.22 7.54 16.35
C ILE A 290 2.09 7.05 17.26
N TYR A 291 1.53 5.88 16.96
CA TYR A 291 0.52 5.19 17.78
C TYR A 291 1.23 4.12 18.62
N PRO A 292 1.51 4.36 19.92
CA PRO A 292 2.46 3.55 20.70
C PRO A 292 2.14 2.05 20.77
N GLU A 293 0.85 1.70 20.87
CA GLU A 293 0.34 0.33 21.03
C GLU A 293 -0.31 -0.22 19.77
N THR A 294 0.17 0.21 18.60
CA THR A 294 -0.39 -0.15 17.29
C THR A 294 0.70 -0.80 16.43
N GLY A 295 0.33 -1.81 15.67
CA GLY A 295 1.21 -2.50 14.73
C GLY A 295 1.31 -1.78 13.37
N HIS A 296 1.53 -2.57 12.32
CA HIS A 296 1.85 -2.12 10.96
C HIS A 296 0.68 -1.52 10.17
N ILE A 297 -0.56 -1.67 10.65
CA ILE A 297 -1.75 -1.24 9.89
C ILE A 297 -2.71 -0.40 10.75
N PRO A 298 -2.30 0.82 11.17
CA PRO A 298 -3.11 1.71 12.01
C PRO A 298 -4.50 1.99 11.44
N GLN A 299 -4.66 1.98 10.12
CA GLN A 299 -5.93 2.17 9.43
C GLN A 299 -6.93 1.03 9.68
N GLU A 300 -6.48 -0.15 10.11
CA GLU A 300 -7.32 -1.28 10.52
C GLU A 300 -7.35 -1.47 12.04
N GLU A 301 -6.24 -1.24 12.73
CA GLU A 301 -6.09 -1.50 14.17
C GLU A 301 -6.66 -0.37 15.03
N VAL A 302 -6.37 0.89 14.68
CA VAL A 302 -6.88 2.09 15.38
C VAL A 302 -7.58 3.06 14.41
N PRO A 303 -8.58 2.59 13.63
CA PRO A 303 -9.13 3.36 12.52
C PRO A 303 -9.83 4.66 12.95
N ALA A 304 -10.26 4.77 14.22
CA ALA A 304 -10.92 5.96 14.70
C ALA A 304 -9.93 7.09 14.98
N ALA A 305 -8.82 6.79 15.64
CA ALA A 305 -7.78 7.77 15.96
C ALA A 305 -7.01 8.16 14.66
N SER A 306 -6.57 7.16 13.90
CA SER A 306 -5.75 7.41 12.73
C SER A 306 -6.45 8.21 11.62
N VAL A 307 -7.77 8.03 11.43
CA VAL A 307 -8.52 8.84 10.46
C VAL A 307 -8.84 10.24 11.00
N GLU A 308 -8.96 10.43 12.29
CA GLU A 308 -9.16 11.77 12.87
C GLU A 308 -7.93 12.63 12.70
N ASP A 309 -6.76 12.09 13.00
CA ASP A 309 -5.47 12.79 12.74
C ASP A 309 -5.27 13.09 11.26
N LEU A 310 -5.67 12.18 10.38
CA LEU A 310 -5.69 12.41 8.94
C LEU A 310 -6.61 13.57 8.57
N LYS A 311 -7.84 13.64 9.13
CA LYS A 311 -8.78 14.73 8.83
C LYS A 311 -8.22 16.09 9.24
N ILE A 312 -7.64 16.19 10.44
CA ILE A 312 -6.97 17.41 10.89
C ILE A 312 -5.86 17.85 9.92
N PHE A 313 -5.09 16.89 9.40
CA PHE A 313 -4.09 17.18 8.38
C PHE A 313 -4.72 17.67 7.07
N LEU A 314 -5.75 16.97 6.57
CA LEU A 314 -6.44 17.33 5.33
C LEU A 314 -7.10 18.71 5.42
N GLU A 315 -7.66 19.09 6.55
CA GLU A 315 -8.17 20.43 6.81
C GLU A 315 -7.07 21.48 6.61
N SER A 316 -5.83 21.19 7.04
CA SER A 316 -4.70 22.11 6.82
C SER A 316 -4.23 22.15 5.36
N VAL A 317 -4.40 21.07 4.59
CA VAL A 317 -4.03 21.02 3.16
C VAL A 317 -5.04 21.81 2.31
N TYR A 318 -6.33 21.71 2.64
CA TYR A 318 -7.43 22.27 1.85
C TYR A 318 -8.07 23.51 2.47
N ALA A 319 -7.44 24.09 3.53
CA ALA A 319 -7.87 25.39 4.07
C ALA A 319 -7.77 26.46 2.96
N GLU A 320 -8.81 27.25 2.80
CA GLU A 320 -8.73 28.43 1.96
C GLU A 320 -7.64 29.35 2.55
N PRO A 321 -6.75 29.95 1.71
CA PRO A 321 -5.81 30.94 2.21
C PRO A 321 -6.61 32.03 2.89
N GLU A 322 -6.26 32.38 4.14
CA GLU A 322 -6.86 33.51 4.83
C GLU A 322 -6.72 34.73 3.91
N THR A 323 -7.84 35.17 3.35
CA THR A 323 -7.88 36.44 2.61
C THR A 323 -7.52 37.51 3.63
N GLY A 324 -6.27 37.98 3.57
CA GLY A 324 -5.79 39.04 4.45
C GLY A 324 -6.79 40.17 4.44
N SER A 325 -7.31 40.52 5.61
CA SER A 325 -8.12 41.72 5.78
C SER A 325 -7.31 42.88 5.24
N GLU A 326 -7.67 43.37 4.06
CA GLU A 326 -7.24 44.70 3.64
C GLU A 326 -7.64 45.65 4.78
N SER A 327 -6.62 46.13 5.52
CA SER A 327 -6.82 47.20 6.46
C SER A 327 -7.30 48.40 5.63
N GLU A 328 -8.58 48.74 5.73
CA GLU A 328 -9.09 50.03 5.26
C GLU A 328 -8.20 51.12 5.89
N ALA A 329 -7.28 51.65 5.08
CA ALA A 329 -6.55 52.86 5.43
C ALA A 329 -7.59 53.97 5.42
N GLU A 330 -8.01 54.42 6.58
CA GLU A 330 -8.77 55.67 6.75
C GLU A 330 -8.05 56.80 6.01
N PRO A 331 -8.73 57.55 5.14
CA PRO A 331 -8.12 58.71 4.52
C PRO A 331 -7.92 59.79 5.58
N LEU A 332 -6.65 60.10 5.87
CA LEU A 332 -6.25 61.24 6.70
C LEU A 332 -6.90 62.50 6.15
N GLY A 333 -7.85 63.03 6.91
CA GLY A 333 -8.49 64.31 6.64
C GLY A 333 -7.44 65.41 6.59
N GLY A 334 -7.32 66.06 5.45
CA GLY A 334 -6.49 67.25 5.28
C GLY A 334 -7.03 68.43 6.12
N PRO A 335 -6.15 69.26 6.66
CA PRO A 335 -6.54 70.42 7.49
C PRO A 335 -7.14 71.52 6.62
N GLY A 336 -8.36 71.96 6.96
CA GLY A 336 -8.93 73.16 6.45
C GLY A 336 -8.07 74.39 6.79
N GLY A 337 -7.70 75.15 5.78
CA GLY A 337 -7.08 76.44 5.91
C GLY A 337 -8.05 77.55 5.49
N GLN A 338 -8.12 78.56 6.32
CA GLN A 338 -8.88 79.78 6.11
C GLN A 338 -8.45 80.54 4.89
#